data_07f3a78540b663e19304fe90ba5b8a28
#
_entry.id   07f3a78540b663e19304fe90ba5b8a28
#
_cell.length_a   1.000
_cell.length_b   1.000
_cell.length_c   1.000
_cell.angle_alpha   90.00
_cell.angle_beta   90.00
_cell.angle_gamma   90.00
#
_symmetry.space_group_name_H-M   'P 1'
#
loop_
_entity.id
_entity.type
_entity.pdbx_description
1 polymer ?
#
loop_
_entity_poly.entity_id
_entity_poly.type
_entity_poly.pdbx_seq_one_letter_code
_entity_poly.pdbx_strand_id
1 'polypeptide(L)'
;DIRWTMIMVNVSDERNSFSKFQKCEKHGINMTTISQVSKLSWRAIEQDYSLDKYEEELEKIVRQPRNYTPYIVAVGAGFACGGFCKLFGGDWIAFLLTSICTFIGFRVRARCVEAGLNAYMGIALAAFICTCLAYASSFLGISDTPYLPLLACALFIVPGVPLINFVDDMIDNHLLVGITRAANTVMMVAAMTFGIAFALRLLVMNDVSIDHKFSELSMVPHDPYLSLIHISEPTR
;
A
#
# COMPACT_ATOMS: atom_id res chain seq x y z
N ASP A 1 -21.16 -5.46 -15.15
CA ASP A 1 -21.02 -4.15 -14.51
C ASP A 1 -20.43 -4.37 -13.10
N ILE A 2 -19.23 -3.88 -12.87
CA ILE A 2 -18.52 -4.04 -11.58
C ILE A 2 -18.69 -2.75 -10.81
N ARG A 3 -19.42 -2.81 -9.70
CA ARG A 3 -19.46 -1.72 -8.71
C ARG A 3 -18.51 -2.05 -7.57
N TRP A 4 -18.06 -1.04 -6.83
CA TRP A 4 -17.11 -1.21 -5.73
C TRP A 4 -17.44 -2.35 -4.76
N THR A 5 -18.71 -2.63 -4.51
CA THR A 5 -19.18 -3.64 -3.57
C THR A 5 -20.01 -4.75 -4.22
N MET A 6 -20.24 -4.71 -5.51
CA MET A 6 -21.15 -5.63 -6.19
C MET A 6 -20.65 -5.96 -7.59
N ILE A 7 -20.63 -7.25 -7.90
CA ILE A 7 -20.40 -7.75 -9.26
C ILE A 7 -21.76 -8.13 -9.84
N MET A 8 -22.08 -7.56 -11.00
CA MET A 8 -23.25 -7.96 -11.78
C MET A 8 -22.75 -8.69 -13.03
N VAL A 9 -23.16 -9.94 -13.14
CA VAL A 9 -22.91 -10.76 -14.34
C VAL A 9 -24.23 -10.95 -15.06
N ASN A 10 -24.25 -10.59 -16.34
CA ASN A 10 -25.37 -10.86 -17.23
C ASN A 10 -24.88 -11.81 -18.32
N VAL A 11 -25.54 -12.95 -18.44
CA VAL A 11 -25.33 -13.92 -19.50
C VAL A 11 -26.63 -14.01 -20.28
N SER A 12 -26.56 -13.71 -21.57
CA SER A 12 -27.72 -13.80 -22.46
C SER A 12 -27.41 -14.70 -23.64
N ASP A 13 -28.33 -15.57 -23.95
CA ASP A 13 -28.41 -16.38 -25.17
C ASP A 13 -29.58 -15.87 -26.02
N GLU A 14 -29.71 -16.35 -27.26
CA GLU A 14 -30.78 -15.91 -28.18
C GLU A 14 -32.21 -16.02 -27.63
N ARG A 15 -32.41 -16.87 -26.59
CA ARG A 15 -33.73 -17.14 -25.98
C ARG A 15 -33.86 -16.75 -24.53
N ASN A 16 -32.73 -16.66 -23.79
CA ASN A 16 -32.76 -16.45 -22.33
C ASN A 16 -31.72 -15.42 -21.92
N SER A 17 -32.06 -14.59 -20.93
CA SER A 17 -31.13 -13.69 -20.28
C SER A 17 -31.13 -13.97 -18.78
N PHE A 18 -29.96 -14.19 -18.21
CA PHE A 18 -29.79 -14.44 -16.79
C PHE A 18 -28.86 -13.40 -16.19
N SER A 19 -29.29 -12.74 -15.13
CA SER A 19 -28.47 -11.74 -14.39
C SER A 19 -28.28 -12.20 -12.96
N LYS A 20 -27.02 -12.26 -12.52
CA LYS A 20 -26.67 -12.58 -11.13
C LYS A 20 -25.94 -11.39 -10.51
N PHE A 21 -26.37 -11.04 -9.30
CA PHE A 21 -25.73 -10.03 -8.46
C PHE A 21 -25.01 -10.72 -7.32
N GLN A 22 -23.72 -10.44 -7.17
CA GLN A 22 -22.91 -10.97 -6.07
C GLN A 22 -22.29 -9.80 -5.31
N LYS A 23 -22.58 -9.72 -4.00
CA LYS A 23 -21.95 -8.74 -3.12
C LYS A 23 -20.54 -9.20 -2.76
N CYS A 24 -19.55 -8.32 -2.93
CA CYS A 24 -18.17 -8.53 -2.50
C CYS A 24 -17.97 -7.90 -1.12
N GLU A 25 -17.92 -8.73 -0.06
CA GLU A 25 -17.79 -8.22 1.31
C GLU A 25 -16.35 -7.97 1.74
N LYS A 26 -15.37 -8.62 1.11
CA LYS A 26 -13.95 -8.52 1.45
C LYS A 26 -13.15 -8.06 0.25
N HIS A 27 -12.49 -6.93 0.41
CA HIS A 27 -11.55 -6.40 -0.57
C HIS A 27 -10.12 -6.77 -0.17
N GLY A 28 -9.62 -7.86 -0.73
CA GLY A 28 -8.24 -8.30 -0.57
C GLY A 28 -7.70 -8.75 -1.92
N ILE A 29 -6.49 -8.35 -2.25
CA ILE A 29 -5.82 -8.78 -3.48
C ILE A 29 -4.97 -10.01 -3.14
N ASN A 30 -5.27 -11.15 -3.78
CA ASN A 30 -4.42 -12.33 -3.75
C ASN A 30 -3.88 -12.59 -5.15
N MET A 31 -2.67 -12.11 -5.41
CA MET A 31 -2.04 -12.21 -6.73
C MET A 31 -1.85 -13.66 -7.17
N THR A 32 -1.62 -14.59 -6.23
CA THR A 32 -1.51 -16.03 -6.53
C THR A 32 -2.81 -16.57 -7.09
N THR A 33 -3.94 -16.29 -6.41
CA THR A 33 -5.27 -16.72 -6.86
C THR A 33 -5.61 -16.12 -8.22
N ILE A 34 -5.35 -14.81 -8.42
CA ILE A 34 -5.59 -14.14 -9.70
C ILE A 34 -4.79 -14.80 -10.82
N SER A 35 -3.49 -15.06 -10.61
CA SER A 35 -2.64 -15.72 -11.60
C SER A 35 -3.09 -17.14 -11.91
N GLN A 36 -3.52 -17.90 -10.89
CA GLN A 36 -3.99 -19.28 -11.08
C GLN A 36 -5.32 -19.33 -11.84
N VAL A 37 -6.27 -18.45 -11.51
CA VAL A 37 -7.56 -18.36 -12.21
C VAL A 37 -7.34 -17.93 -13.67
N SER A 38 -6.46 -16.96 -13.92
CA SER A 38 -6.11 -16.57 -15.27
C SER A 38 -5.52 -17.74 -16.08
N LYS A 39 -4.58 -18.49 -15.51
CA LYS A 39 -4.01 -19.68 -16.16
C LYS A 39 -5.05 -20.78 -16.37
N LEU A 40 -5.99 -20.95 -15.43
CA LEU A 40 -7.08 -21.91 -15.58
C LEU A 40 -7.98 -21.52 -16.75
N SER A 41 -8.35 -20.24 -16.88
CA SER A 41 -9.18 -19.76 -17.98
C SER A 41 -8.55 -20.03 -19.34
N TRP A 42 -7.26 -19.76 -19.50
CA TRP A 42 -6.54 -20.08 -20.74
C TRP A 42 -6.51 -21.57 -21.05
N ARG A 43 -6.17 -22.40 -20.05
CA ARG A 43 -6.16 -23.87 -20.21
C ARG A 43 -7.55 -24.44 -20.53
N ALA A 44 -8.58 -23.87 -19.93
CA ALA A 44 -9.95 -24.32 -20.16
C ALA A 44 -10.38 -24.07 -21.62
N ILE A 45 -9.94 -22.96 -22.22
CA ILE A 45 -10.19 -22.65 -23.63
C ILE A 45 -9.38 -23.57 -24.54
N GLU A 46 -8.09 -23.77 -24.26
CA GLU A 46 -7.20 -24.60 -25.08
C GLU A 46 -7.58 -26.09 -25.09
N GLN A 47 -8.09 -26.60 -23.97
CA GLN A 47 -8.37 -28.03 -23.77
C GLN A 47 -9.88 -28.34 -23.76
N ASP A 48 -10.71 -27.39 -24.07
CA ASP A 48 -12.19 -27.51 -24.13
C ASP A 48 -12.77 -28.19 -22.88
N TYR A 49 -12.51 -27.59 -21.70
CA TYR A 49 -12.96 -28.14 -20.43
C TYR A 49 -14.50 -28.18 -20.35
N SER A 50 -15.06 -29.30 -19.84
CA SER A 50 -16.45 -29.33 -19.41
C SER A 50 -16.65 -28.39 -18.20
N LEU A 51 -17.89 -27.89 -18.03
CA LEU A 51 -18.24 -27.02 -16.90
C LEU A 51 -17.90 -27.66 -15.54
N ASP A 52 -18.17 -28.94 -15.38
CA ASP A 52 -17.89 -29.68 -14.12
C ASP A 52 -16.39 -29.69 -13.82
N LYS A 53 -15.55 -29.93 -14.85
CA LYS A 53 -14.10 -29.93 -14.69
C LYS A 53 -13.57 -28.55 -14.36
N TYR A 54 -14.12 -27.50 -14.99
CA TYR A 54 -13.74 -26.13 -14.72
C TYR A 54 -14.09 -25.73 -13.29
N GLU A 55 -15.29 -26.09 -12.82
CA GLU A 55 -15.74 -25.82 -11.44
C GLU A 55 -14.88 -26.54 -10.41
N GLU A 56 -14.54 -27.81 -10.63
CA GLU A 56 -13.64 -28.57 -9.75
C GLU A 56 -12.26 -27.91 -9.62
N GLU A 57 -11.66 -27.52 -10.73
CA GLU A 57 -10.34 -26.84 -10.74
C GLU A 57 -10.41 -25.46 -10.08
N LEU A 58 -11.50 -24.73 -10.31
CA LEU A 58 -11.74 -23.44 -9.67
C LEU A 58 -11.89 -23.58 -8.14
N GLU A 59 -12.65 -24.58 -7.66
CA GLU A 59 -12.76 -24.84 -6.23
C GLU A 59 -11.42 -25.22 -5.59
N LYS A 60 -10.58 -25.99 -6.27
CA LYS A 60 -9.22 -26.30 -5.79
C LYS A 60 -8.41 -25.04 -5.57
N ILE A 61 -8.47 -24.06 -6.50
CA ILE A 61 -7.78 -22.79 -6.39
C ILE A 61 -8.31 -21.95 -5.21
N VAL A 62 -9.64 -21.88 -5.05
CA VAL A 62 -10.29 -21.09 -3.99
C VAL A 62 -9.99 -21.67 -2.60
N ARG A 63 -9.92 -22.99 -2.48
CA ARG A 63 -9.64 -23.69 -1.20
C ARG A 63 -8.17 -23.69 -0.80
N GLN A 64 -7.26 -23.22 -1.68
CA GLN A 64 -5.83 -23.19 -1.35
C GLN A 64 -5.55 -22.26 -0.16
N PRO A 65 -4.76 -22.71 0.83
CA PRO A 65 -4.32 -21.86 1.93
C PRO A 65 -3.40 -20.75 1.40
N ARG A 66 -3.27 -19.68 2.17
CA ARG A 66 -2.33 -18.60 1.83
C ARG A 66 -0.90 -19.14 1.79
N ASN A 67 -0.14 -18.78 0.74
CA ASN A 67 1.24 -19.26 0.53
C ASN A 67 2.21 -18.80 1.62
N TYR A 68 1.94 -17.65 2.24
CA TYR A 68 2.84 -17.04 3.22
C TYR A 68 2.10 -16.74 4.52
N THR A 69 2.78 -17.00 5.61
CA THR A 69 2.28 -16.59 6.93
C THR A 69 2.31 -15.07 7.06
N PRO A 70 1.43 -14.47 7.86
CA PRO A 70 1.42 -13.01 8.07
C PRO A 70 2.75 -12.46 8.58
N TYR A 71 3.55 -13.28 9.27
CA TYR A 71 4.87 -12.89 9.76
C TYR A 71 5.89 -12.76 8.62
N ILE A 72 5.92 -13.71 7.68
CA ILE A 72 6.82 -13.66 6.52
C ILE A 72 6.51 -12.42 5.67
N VAL A 73 5.23 -12.12 5.47
CA VAL A 73 4.81 -10.91 4.74
C VAL A 73 5.27 -9.64 5.46
N ALA A 74 5.12 -9.57 6.78
CA ALA A 74 5.57 -8.44 7.58
C ALA A 74 7.09 -8.24 7.53
N VAL A 75 7.86 -9.34 7.58
CA VAL A 75 9.32 -9.30 7.42
C VAL A 75 9.69 -8.81 6.02
N GLY A 76 9.06 -9.34 4.98
CA GLY A 76 9.27 -8.90 3.60
C GLY A 76 8.98 -7.41 3.40
N ALA A 77 7.88 -6.90 3.97
CA ALA A 77 7.54 -5.48 3.96
C ALA A 77 8.60 -4.63 4.70
N GLY A 78 9.10 -5.12 5.83
CA GLY A 78 10.18 -4.47 6.58
C GLY A 78 11.43 -4.33 5.74
N PHE A 79 11.91 -5.42 5.13
CA PHE A 79 13.08 -5.38 4.25
C PHE A 79 12.88 -4.49 3.02
N ALA A 80 11.69 -4.47 2.44
CA ALA A 80 11.37 -3.59 1.31
C ALA A 80 11.50 -2.12 1.70
N CYS A 81 10.91 -1.70 2.83
CA CYS A 81 11.03 -0.31 3.31
C CYS A 81 12.46 0.04 3.72
N GLY A 82 13.19 -0.91 4.35
CA GLY A 82 14.61 -0.74 4.61
C GLY A 82 15.41 -0.55 3.32
N GLY A 83 15.11 -1.31 2.26
CA GLY A 83 15.71 -1.14 0.94
C GLY A 83 15.46 0.26 0.36
N PHE A 84 14.24 0.78 0.48
CA PHE A 84 13.94 2.17 0.10
C PHE A 84 14.73 3.18 0.93
N CYS A 85 14.84 2.96 2.26
CA CYS A 85 15.69 3.80 3.11
C CYS A 85 17.12 3.84 2.58
N LYS A 86 17.66 2.69 2.15
CA LYS A 86 19.00 2.60 1.55
C LYS A 86 19.10 3.33 0.21
N LEU A 87 18.06 3.23 -0.63
CA LEU A 87 17.99 3.97 -1.91
C LEU A 87 17.97 5.49 -1.72
N PHE A 88 17.37 5.96 -0.62
CA PHE A 88 17.38 7.39 -0.27
C PHE A 88 18.70 7.87 0.38
N GLY A 89 19.73 7.02 0.40
CA GLY A 89 21.03 7.37 0.95
C GLY A 89 21.20 7.02 2.44
N GLY A 90 20.30 6.21 3.01
CA GLY A 90 20.42 5.75 4.39
C GLY A 90 21.63 4.85 4.63
N ASP A 91 22.17 4.89 5.84
CA ASP A 91 23.18 3.95 6.30
C ASP A 91 22.59 2.56 6.60
N TRP A 92 23.42 1.57 6.95
CA TRP A 92 22.97 0.22 7.26
C TRP A 92 22.18 0.15 8.56
N ILE A 93 22.43 1.06 9.48
CA ILE A 93 21.70 1.15 10.75
C ILE A 93 20.30 1.70 10.50
N ALA A 94 20.17 2.76 9.69
CA ALA A 94 18.88 3.28 9.23
C ALA A 94 18.05 2.22 8.50
N PHE A 95 18.69 1.39 7.65
CA PHE A 95 18.05 0.26 7.00
C PHE A 95 17.42 -0.69 8.03
N LEU A 96 18.19 -1.13 9.04
CA LEU A 96 17.70 -2.06 10.08
C LEU A 96 16.59 -1.43 10.92
N LEU A 97 16.75 -0.19 11.34
CA LEU A 97 15.74 0.54 12.11
C LEU A 97 14.43 0.68 11.33
N THR A 98 14.51 1.07 10.06
CA THR A 98 13.34 1.15 9.17
C THR A 98 12.65 -0.20 9.04
N SER A 99 13.42 -1.27 8.86
CA SER A 99 12.89 -2.64 8.71
C SER A 99 12.12 -3.07 9.96
N ILE A 100 12.64 -2.78 11.15
CA ILE A 100 12.01 -3.11 12.44
C ILE A 100 10.75 -2.27 12.65
N CYS A 101 10.82 -0.96 12.44
CA CYS A 101 9.67 -0.06 12.57
C CYS A 101 8.53 -0.45 11.64
N THR A 102 8.85 -0.76 10.38
CA THR A 102 7.88 -1.23 9.38
C THR A 102 7.27 -2.57 9.77
N PHE A 103 8.08 -3.53 10.23
CA PHE A 103 7.58 -4.83 10.70
C PHE A 103 6.53 -4.65 11.81
N ILE A 104 6.85 -3.82 12.82
CA ILE A 104 5.93 -3.55 13.94
C ILE A 104 4.64 -2.88 13.42
N GLY A 105 4.75 -1.83 12.62
CA GLY A 105 3.59 -1.13 12.07
C GLY A 105 2.72 -2.02 11.19
N PHE A 106 3.32 -2.88 10.38
CA PHE A 106 2.59 -3.85 9.58
C PHE A 106 1.81 -4.84 10.46
N ARG A 107 2.43 -5.31 11.55
CA ARG A 107 1.78 -6.20 12.53
C ARG A 107 0.64 -5.52 13.27
N VAL A 108 0.81 -4.27 13.65
CA VAL A 108 -0.26 -3.47 14.27
C VAL A 108 -1.44 -3.34 13.32
N ARG A 109 -1.20 -2.94 12.07
CA ARG A 109 -2.26 -2.86 11.04
C ARG A 109 -3.00 -4.18 10.86
N ALA A 110 -2.27 -5.29 10.77
CA ALA A 110 -2.85 -6.62 10.63
C ALA A 110 -3.75 -6.97 11.83
N ARG A 111 -3.29 -6.70 13.06
CA ARG A 111 -4.06 -6.92 14.28
C ARG A 111 -5.33 -6.07 14.36
N CYS A 112 -5.27 -4.81 13.91
CA CYS A 112 -6.46 -3.96 13.82
C CYS A 112 -7.52 -4.55 12.90
N VAL A 113 -7.11 -5.08 11.75
CA VAL A 113 -8.03 -5.74 10.80
C VAL A 113 -8.60 -7.04 11.39
N GLU A 114 -7.77 -7.85 12.06
CA GLU A 114 -8.20 -9.08 12.74
C GLU A 114 -9.20 -8.79 13.87
N ALA A 115 -9.01 -7.67 14.58
CA ALA A 115 -9.93 -7.19 15.63
C ALA A 115 -11.23 -6.57 15.09
N GLY A 116 -11.43 -6.52 13.76
CA GLY A 116 -12.63 -5.97 13.13
C GLY A 116 -12.70 -4.43 13.14
N LEU A 117 -11.59 -3.74 13.42
CA LEU A 117 -11.54 -2.28 13.37
C LEU A 117 -11.63 -1.80 11.91
N ASN A 118 -12.13 -0.57 11.75
CA ASN A 118 -12.19 0.07 10.45
C ASN A 118 -10.78 0.16 9.82
N ALA A 119 -10.67 -0.15 8.52
CA ALA A 119 -9.40 -0.17 7.80
C ALA A 119 -8.64 1.17 7.91
N TYR A 120 -9.34 2.29 7.88
CA TYR A 120 -8.74 3.63 8.00
C TYR A 120 -8.15 3.88 9.39
N MET A 121 -8.82 3.40 10.45
CA MET A 121 -8.29 3.46 11.82
C MET A 121 -7.02 2.61 11.95
N GLY A 122 -7.01 1.42 11.34
CA GLY A 122 -5.82 0.57 11.30
C GLY A 122 -4.64 1.23 10.59
N ILE A 123 -4.90 1.97 9.50
CA ILE A 123 -3.90 2.75 8.77
C ILE A 123 -3.37 3.89 9.63
N ALA A 124 -4.25 4.69 10.24
CA ALA A 124 -3.85 5.82 11.07
C ALA A 124 -3.03 5.38 12.29
N LEU A 125 -3.45 4.29 12.96
CA LEU A 125 -2.74 3.76 14.13
C LEU A 125 -1.37 3.17 13.75
N ALA A 126 -1.29 2.45 12.64
CA ALA A 126 -0.01 1.93 12.15
C ALA A 126 0.95 3.07 11.79
N ALA A 127 0.47 4.10 11.10
CA ALA A 127 1.25 5.28 10.76
C ALA A 127 1.75 6.00 12.02
N PHE A 128 0.87 6.20 13.00
CA PHE A 128 1.22 6.80 14.29
C PHE A 128 2.34 6.03 15.00
N ILE A 129 2.19 4.72 15.15
CA ILE A 129 3.17 3.89 15.86
C ILE A 129 4.50 3.83 15.11
N CYS A 130 4.48 3.68 13.78
CA CYS A 130 5.70 3.70 12.97
C CYS A 130 6.46 5.02 13.12
N THR A 131 5.74 6.14 13.06
CA THR A 131 6.33 7.48 13.22
C THR A 131 6.94 7.65 14.59
N CYS A 132 6.24 7.23 15.66
CA CYS A 132 6.77 7.29 17.02
C CYS A 132 8.03 6.43 17.19
N LEU A 133 8.06 5.21 16.66
CA LEU A 133 9.22 4.32 16.74
C LEU A 133 10.40 4.83 15.92
N ALA A 134 10.15 5.30 14.70
CA ALA A 134 11.20 5.87 13.85
C ALA A 134 11.78 7.15 14.46
N TYR A 135 10.94 7.98 15.07
CA TYR A 135 11.40 9.13 15.81
C TYR A 135 12.20 8.75 17.07
N ALA A 136 11.70 7.79 17.85
CA ALA A 136 12.43 7.30 19.03
C ALA A 136 13.81 6.73 18.64
N SER A 137 13.92 6.10 17.47
CA SER A 137 15.19 5.57 16.99
C SER A 137 16.22 6.68 16.66
N SER A 138 15.80 7.90 16.35
CA SER A 138 16.70 9.03 16.09
C SER A 138 17.47 9.48 17.32
N PHE A 139 16.93 9.23 18.53
CA PHE A 139 17.63 9.56 19.78
C PHE A 139 18.75 8.58 20.12
N LEU A 140 18.80 7.40 19.50
CA LEU A 140 19.87 6.44 19.77
C LEU A 140 21.24 6.93 19.31
N GLY A 141 21.29 7.90 18.40
CA GLY A 141 22.53 8.52 17.92
C GLY A 141 23.52 7.58 17.23
N ILE A 142 23.04 6.37 16.83
CA ILE A 142 23.88 5.32 16.22
C ILE A 142 23.87 5.35 14.71
N SER A 143 22.97 6.12 14.09
CA SER A 143 22.82 6.25 12.63
C SER A 143 23.28 7.63 12.18
N ASP A 144 24.03 7.67 11.08
CA ASP A 144 24.46 8.93 10.43
C ASP A 144 23.29 9.63 9.72
N THR A 145 22.20 8.89 9.47
CA THR A 145 21.01 9.37 8.76
C THR A 145 19.73 9.13 9.55
N PRO A 146 19.60 9.70 10.77
CA PRO A 146 18.56 9.34 11.75
C PRO A 146 17.14 9.67 11.32
N TYR A 147 16.93 10.57 10.33
CA TYR A 147 15.61 10.98 9.86
C TYR A 147 15.08 10.15 8.70
N LEU A 148 15.94 9.41 7.99
CA LEU A 148 15.50 8.58 6.87
C LEU A 148 14.56 7.45 7.26
N PRO A 149 14.70 6.78 8.42
CA PRO A 149 13.71 5.81 8.90
C PRO A 149 12.30 6.40 9.02
N LEU A 150 12.18 7.68 9.41
CA LEU A 150 10.89 8.37 9.52
C LEU A 150 10.16 8.47 8.17
N LEU A 151 10.89 8.77 7.10
CA LEU A 151 10.33 8.86 5.75
C LEU A 151 10.06 7.47 5.17
N ALA A 152 11.00 6.56 5.31
CA ALA A 152 10.95 5.26 4.65
C ALA A 152 9.94 4.29 5.29
N CYS A 153 9.75 4.33 6.62
CA CYS A 153 8.81 3.44 7.27
C CYS A 153 7.33 3.73 6.92
N ALA A 154 7.01 4.94 6.44
CA ALA A 154 5.67 5.27 6.01
C ALA A 154 5.29 4.64 4.66
N LEU A 155 6.27 4.21 3.85
CA LEU A 155 6.05 3.73 2.48
C LEU A 155 5.15 2.48 2.40
N PHE A 156 5.19 1.58 3.41
CA PHE A 156 4.33 0.39 3.39
C PHE A 156 2.83 0.73 3.54
N ILE A 157 2.51 1.93 4.01
CA ILE A 157 1.13 2.38 4.24
C ILE A 157 0.57 3.06 3.00
N VAL A 158 1.45 3.60 2.15
CA VAL A 158 1.03 4.30 0.92
C VAL A 158 0.17 3.39 0.06
N PRO A 159 -1.05 3.80 -0.28
CA PRO A 159 -1.98 2.97 -1.05
C PRO A 159 -1.66 2.99 -2.56
N GLY A 160 -0.46 2.49 -2.93
CA GLY A 160 0.03 2.53 -4.32
C GLY A 160 -0.88 1.77 -5.30
N VAL A 161 -1.29 0.55 -4.95
CA VAL A 161 -2.18 -0.26 -5.80
C VAL A 161 -3.56 0.39 -5.99
N PRO A 162 -4.27 0.85 -4.93
CA PRO A 162 -5.49 1.62 -5.09
C PRO A 162 -5.33 2.88 -5.95
N LEU A 163 -4.17 3.55 -5.83
CA LEU A 163 -3.87 4.75 -6.59
C LEU A 163 -3.71 4.46 -8.10
N ILE A 164 -2.99 3.41 -8.46
CA ILE A 164 -2.84 2.99 -9.85
C ILE A 164 -4.18 2.54 -10.42
N ASN A 165 -4.93 1.73 -9.65
CA ASN A 165 -6.19 1.16 -10.13
C ASN A 165 -7.27 2.21 -10.40
N PHE A 166 -7.35 3.31 -9.62
CA PHE A 166 -8.35 4.33 -9.94
C PHE A 166 -7.99 5.14 -11.17
N VAL A 167 -6.69 5.36 -11.41
CA VAL A 167 -6.21 6.03 -12.63
C VAL A 167 -6.50 5.16 -13.86
N ASP A 168 -6.23 3.87 -13.77
CA ASP A 168 -6.49 2.88 -14.78
C ASP A 168 -7.99 2.84 -15.17
N ASP A 169 -8.87 2.73 -14.17
CA ASP A 169 -10.31 2.78 -14.39
C ASP A 169 -10.78 4.09 -15.08
N MET A 170 -10.13 5.23 -14.76
CA MET A 170 -10.47 6.50 -15.40
C MET A 170 -10.01 6.54 -16.87
N ILE A 171 -8.84 5.99 -17.16
CA ILE A 171 -8.31 5.89 -18.52
C ILE A 171 -9.18 4.97 -19.37
N ASP A 172 -9.64 3.85 -18.80
CA ASP A 172 -10.53 2.89 -19.44
C ASP A 172 -12.00 3.36 -19.51
N ASN A 173 -12.26 4.63 -19.20
CA ASN A 173 -13.57 5.26 -19.25
C ASN A 173 -14.60 4.69 -18.26
N HIS A 174 -14.14 4.00 -17.20
CA HIS A 174 -14.97 3.51 -16.09
C HIS A 174 -15.08 4.55 -14.97
N LEU A 175 -15.55 5.76 -15.30
CA LEU A 175 -15.50 6.95 -14.44
C LEU A 175 -16.13 6.73 -13.05
N LEU A 176 -17.29 6.08 -12.96
CA LEU A 176 -17.97 5.85 -11.66
C LEU A 176 -17.15 4.94 -10.73
N VAL A 177 -16.52 3.91 -11.28
CA VAL A 177 -15.65 3.00 -10.53
C VAL A 177 -14.37 3.74 -10.13
N GLY A 178 -13.77 4.46 -11.06
CA GLY A 178 -12.58 5.28 -10.83
C GLY A 178 -12.80 6.31 -9.72
N ILE A 179 -13.89 7.07 -9.74
CA ILE A 179 -14.21 8.07 -8.70
C ILE A 179 -14.38 7.41 -7.32
N THR A 180 -15.10 6.29 -7.24
CA THR A 180 -15.30 5.61 -5.95
C THR A 180 -13.98 5.05 -5.40
N ARG A 181 -13.10 4.53 -6.23
CA ARG A 181 -11.76 4.09 -5.83
C ARG A 181 -10.87 5.26 -5.47
N ALA A 182 -10.93 6.37 -6.21
CA ALA A 182 -10.22 7.60 -5.88
C ALA A 182 -10.61 8.12 -4.49
N ALA A 183 -11.91 8.23 -4.20
CA ALA A 183 -12.41 8.66 -2.90
C ALA A 183 -11.89 7.76 -1.76
N ASN A 184 -11.92 6.43 -1.94
CA ASN A 184 -11.37 5.49 -0.98
C ASN A 184 -9.85 5.68 -0.78
N THR A 185 -9.11 5.90 -1.87
CA THR A 185 -7.66 6.14 -1.82
C THR A 185 -7.34 7.44 -1.08
N VAL A 186 -8.08 8.51 -1.35
CA VAL A 186 -7.95 9.79 -0.63
C VAL A 186 -8.21 9.60 0.87
N MET A 187 -9.23 8.84 1.27
CA MET A 187 -9.49 8.53 2.68
C MET A 187 -8.35 7.73 3.33
N MET A 188 -7.73 6.80 2.60
CA MET A 188 -6.54 6.08 3.10
C MET A 188 -5.35 7.02 3.32
N VAL A 189 -5.09 7.92 2.37
CA VAL A 189 -4.03 8.93 2.47
C VAL A 189 -4.31 9.89 3.62
N ALA A 190 -5.52 10.37 3.77
CA ALA A 190 -5.93 11.26 4.87
C ALA A 190 -5.73 10.58 6.23
N ALA A 191 -6.13 9.30 6.37
CA ALA A 191 -5.92 8.53 7.59
C ALA A 191 -4.43 8.36 7.92
N MET A 192 -3.60 8.05 6.92
CA MET A 192 -2.14 7.94 7.07
C MET A 192 -1.54 9.29 7.51
N THR A 193 -1.87 10.37 6.80
CA THR A 193 -1.37 11.72 7.10
C THR A 193 -1.77 12.16 8.50
N PHE A 194 -3.02 11.87 8.91
CA PHE A 194 -3.47 12.15 10.27
C PHE A 194 -2.64 11.42 11.31
N GLY A 195 -2.37 10.11 11.10
CA GLY A 195 -1.54 9.32 12.02
C GLY A 195 -0.13 9.88 12.16
N ILE A 196 0.52 10.22 11.04
CA ILE A 196 1.87 10.81 11.03
C ILE A 196 1.87 12.19 11.70
N ALA A 197 0.96 13.09 11.29
CA ALA A 197 0.88 14.45 11.82
C ALA A 197 0.60 14.46 13.32
N PHE A 198 -0.30 13.59 13.79
CA PHE A 198 -0.60 13.47 15.21
C PHE A 198 0.60 12.98 16.01
N ALA A 199 1.34 11.98 15.50
CA ALA A 199 2.58 11.51 16.13
C ALA A 199 3.62 12.62 16.22
N LEU A 200 3.90 13.30 15.11
CA LEU A 200 4.87 14.40 15.07
C LEU A 200 4.46 15.54 16.01
N ARG A 201 3.17 15.89 16.05
CA ARG A 201 2.69 16.94 16.94
C ARG A 201 2.90 16.62 18.41
N LEU A 202 2.61 15.38 18.83
CA LEU A 202 2.85 14.94 20.20
C LEU A 202 4.34 14.91 20.56
N LEU A 203 5.19 14.51 19.63
CA LEU A 203 6.62 14.37 19.85
C LEU A 203 7.31 15.73 19.89
N VAL A 204 6.96 16.63 18.96
CA VAL A 204 7.51 17.99 18.88
C VAL A 204 7.06 18.87 20.05
N MET A 205 5.84 18.70 20.57
CA MET A 205 5.41 19.45 21.76
C MET A 205 6.25 19.14 23.03
N ASN A 206 6.87 17.97 23.05
CA ASN A 206 7.71 17.54 24.18
C ASN A 206 9.20 17.87 24.00
N ASP A 207 9.63 18.32 22.81
CA ASP A 207 11.04 18.53 22.49
C ASP A 207 11.26 19.80 21.63
N VAL A 208 11.55 20.91 22.32
CA VAL A 208 11.79 22.23 21.70
C VAL A 208 13.03 22.22 20.76
N SER A 209 13.91 21.22 20.88
CA SER A 209 15.15 21.14 20.09
C SER A 209 14.93 20.72 18.63
N ILE A 210 13.73 20.22 18.28
CA ILE A 210 13.42 19.69 16.94
C ILE A 210 13.05 20.79 15.97
N ASP A 211 12.40 21.85 16.41
CA ASP A 211 12.05 22.98 15.55
C ASP A 211 13.29 23.56 14.85
N HIS A 212 14.44 23.56 15.52
CA HIS A 212 15.72 23.97 14.92
C HIS A 212 16.23 22.97 13.86
N LYS A 213 16.10 21.66 14.09
CA LYS A 213 16.60 20.63 13.17
C LYS A 213 15.69 20.44 11.93
N PHE A 214 14.38 20.60 12.06
CA PHE A 214 13.48 20.61 10.90
C PHE A 214 13.61 21.90 10.07
N SER A 215 13.94 23.02 10.68
CA SER A 215 14.25 24.26 9.95
C SER A 215 15.57 24.13 9.17
N GLU A 216 16.54 23.39 9.69
CA GLU A 216 17.79 23.08 8.96
C GLU A 216 17.56 22.12 7.79
N LEU A 217 16.62 21.15 7.90
CA LEU A 217 16.23 20.28 6.79
C LEU A 217 15.46 21.02 5.68
N SER A 218 14.70 22.04 6.03
CA SER A 218 14.03 22.92 5.06
C SER A 218 15.00 23.90 4.38
N MET A 219 16.17 24.07 4.96
CA MET A 219 17.32 24.83 4.44
C MET A 219 18.35 23.90 3.79
N VAL A 220 17.92 22.83 3.11
CA VAL A 220 18.83 22.16 2.16
C VAL A 220 19.27 23.25 1.19
N PRO A 221 20.56 23.63 1.15
CA PRO A 221 21.03 24.60 0.20
C PRO A 221 20.56 24.13 -1.17
N HIS A 222 19.92 24.98 -1.92
CA HIS A 222 19.62 24.73 -3.32
C HIS A 222 20.93 24.29 -3.96
N ASP A 223 21.10 22.99 -4.16
CA ASP A 223 22.27 22.47 -4.83
C ASP A 223 22.28 23.14 -6.20
N PRO A 224 23.28 24.00 -6.50
CA PRO A 224 23.31 24.76 -7.76
C PRO A 224 23.30 23.84 -8.97
N TYR A 225 23.65 22.57 -8.80
CA TYR A 225 23.59 21.55 -9.84
C TYR A 225 22.16 21.04 -10.15
N LEU A 226 21.22 21.08 -9.18
CA LEU A 226 19.80 20.78 -9.45
C LEU A 226 19.09 21.91 -10.19
N SER A 227 19.54 23.16 -10.02
CA SER A 227 19.03 24.29 -10.80
C SER A 227 19.50 24.27 -12.26
N LEU A 228 20.66 23.64 -12.56
CA LEU A 228 21.19 23.49 -13.92
C LEU A 228 20.41 22.47 -14.76
N ILE A 229 19.74 21.52 -14.16
CA ILE A 229 18.88 20.56 -14.87
C ILE A 229 17.60 21.25 -15.37
N HIS A 230 17.13 22.30 -14.71
CA HIS A 230 15.96 23.09 -15.13
C HIS A 230 16.29 24.23 -16.13
N ILE A 231 17.54 24.55 -16.35
CA ILE A 231 17.97 25.69 -17.21
C ILE A 231 18.35 25.24 -18.62
N SER A 232 18.32 23.97 -18.95
CA SER A 232 18.42 23.53 -20.34
C SER A 232 17.06 23.54 -21.04
N GLU A 233 16.36 24.67 -21.04
CA GLU A 233 15.38 24.93 -22.11
C GLU A 233 16.16 25.14 -23.40
N PRO A 234 15.92 24.36 -24.45
CA PRO A 234 16.45 24.67 -25.75
C PRO A 234 15.73 25.91 -26.27
N THR A 235 16.38 27.05 -26.16
CA THR A 235 16.02 28.19 -27.00
C THR A 235 16.35 27.81 -28.43
N ARG A 236 15.39 27.34 -29.18
CA ARG A 236 15.05 27.54 -30.59
C ARG A 236 14.32 26.35 -31.16
#